data_45dfcc09a7fcddac4fa4c0e7113d7dbe
#
_entry.id   45dfcc09a7fcddac4fa4c0e7113d7dbe
#
_cell.length_a   1.000
_cell.length_b   1.000
_cell.length_c   1.000
_cell.angle_alpha   90.00
_cell.angle_beta   90.00
_cell.angle_gamma   90.00
#
_symmetry.space_group_name_H-M   'P 1'
#
loop_
_entity.id
_entity.type
_entity.pdbx_description
1 polymer ?
#
loop_
_entity_poly.entity_id
_entity_poly.type
_entity_poly.pdbx_seq_one_letter_code
_entity_poly.pdbx_strand_id
1 'polypeptide(L)'
;MNKNKILTTTIGSFPKPDYLPIMDWFDSARGEDGMNTVKTTIEYTKYHNKKNESDEFLFKRAANEVINIQIDAGIDVPTDGEIRRENYIHYHCRYLDGFDFNNLEHRVLRDGAYETSLPAIRKKISHSGKFYSSNDFISAQSFSKNPIKFTIPGPLTCLLYTS
;
A
#
# COMPACT_ATOMS: atom_id res chain seq x y z
N MET A 1 12.68 12.12 -24.56
CA MET A 1 12.27 13.06 -23.49
C MET A 1 12.89 14.43 -23.76
N ASN A 2 12.09 15.49 -23.72
CA ASN A 2 12.58 16.85 -23.86
C ASN A 2 13.36 17.22 -22.59
N LYS A 3 14.68 17.48 -22.72
CA LYS A 3 15.59 17.70 -21.57
C LYS A 3 15.25 18.94 -20.71
N ASN A 4 14.33 19.78 -21.16
CA ASN A 4 13.96 21.04 -20.49
C ASN A 4 12.57 21.02 -19.87
N LYS A 5 11.89 19.86 -19.80
CA LYS A 5 10.55 19.75 -19.19
C LYS A 5 10.67 19.27 -17.75
N ILE A 6 10.01 19.98 -16.82
CA ILE A 6 9.79 19.50 -15.47
C ILE A 6 8.74 18.38 -15.54
N LEU A 7 9.11 17.18 -15.09
CA LEU A 7 8.22 16.03 -15.07
C LEU A 7 7.25 16.11 -13.90
N THR A 8 6.00 15.77 -14.16
CA THR A 8 4.93 15.72 -13.16
C THR A 8 4.71 14.29 -12.69
N THR A 9 4.37 14.13 -11.42
CA THR A 9 3.98 12.85 -10.81
C THR A 9 3.00 13.09 -9.67
N THR A 10 2.23 12.07 -9.29
CA THR A 10 1.36 12.08 -8.10
C THR A 10 2.12 11.58 -6.86
N ILE A 11 1.57 11.78 -5.66
CA ILE A 11 2.24 11.34 -4.42
C ILE A 11 2.33 9.81 -4.38
N GLY A 12 1.20 9.10 -4.44
CA GLY A 12 1.19 7.62 -4.43
C GLY A 12 -0.22 7.08 -4.37
N SER A 13 -0.86 7.15 -3.22
CA SER A 13 -2.13 6.49 -2.95
C SER A 13 -3.31 7.13 -3.67
N PHE A 14 -4.18 6.30 -4.23
CA PHE A 14 -5.45 6.66 -4.86
C PHE A 14 -6.60 5.92 -4.17
N PRO A 15 -7.84 6.48 -4.23
CA PRO A 15 -9.03 5.77 -3.79
C PRO A 15 -9.17 4.41 -4.48
N LYS A 16 -9.59 3.40 -3.73
CA LYS A 16 -9.80 2.06 -4.24
C LYS A 16 -11.21 1.90 -4.75
N PRO A 17 -11.40 1.30 -5.95
CA PRO A 17 -12.73 0.94 -6.41
C PRO A 17 -13.44 -0.03 -5.47
N ASP A 18 -14.77 0.09 -5.36
CA ASP A 18 -15.61 -0.73 -4.48
C ASP A 18 -15.55 -2.24 -4.78
N TYR A 19 -15.16 -2.60 -5.99
CA TYR A 19 -15.04 -4.01 -6.38
C TYR A 19 -13.79 -4.70 -5.84
N LEU A 20 -12.85 -3.96 -5.21
CA LEU A 20 -11.67 -4.56 -4.61
C LEU A 20 -11.99 -5.23 -3.26
N PRO A 21 -11.40 -6.41 -2.99
CA PRO A 21 -11.67 -7.16 -1.75
C PRO A 21 -10.95 -6.62 -0.53
N ILE A 22 -10.42 -5.40 -0.59
CA ILE A 22 -9.72 -4.73 0.52
C ILE A 22 -10.32 -3.36 0.77
N MET A 23 -10.19 -2.89 2.01
CA MET A 23 -10.75 -1.60 2.44
C MET A 23 -10.01 -0.44 1.78
N ASP A 24 -10.77 0.58 1.39
CA ASP A 24 -10.20 1.84 0.93
C ASP A 24 -9.80 2.71 2.12
N TRP A 25 -8.61 3.25 2.03
CA TRP A 25 -8.09 4.25 2.97
C TRP A 25 -8.88 5.57 2.96
N PHE A 26 -9.44 5.92 1.80
CA PHE A 26 -10.18 7.17 1.60
C PHE A 26 -11.70 7.03 1.85
N ASP A 27 -12.17 5.89 2.31
CA ASP A 27 -13.59 5.65 2.54
C ASP A 27 -14.12 6.48 3.73
N SER A 28 -14.63 7.66 3.42
CA SER A 28 -15.22 8.59 4.39
C SER A 28 -16.51 8.07 5.06
N ALA A 29 -17.17 7.09 4.48
CA ALA A 29 -18.38 6.48 5.05
C ALA A 29 -18.10 5.70 6.35
N ARG A 30 -16.84 5.43 6.64
CA ARG A 30 -16.38 4.67 7.82
C ARG A 30 -16.02 5.54 9.02
N GLY A 31 -16.18 6.87 8.92
CA GLY A 31 -15.95 7.82 10.01
C GLY A 31 -14.48 7.95 10.41
N GLU A 32 -14.25 8.42 11.64
CA GLU A 32 -12.89 8.59 12.22
C GLU A 32 -12.10 7.29 12.29
N ASP A 33 -12.77 6.15 12.24
CA ASP A 33 -12.18 4.81 12.22
C ASP A 33 -11.58 4.42 10.86
N GLY A 34 -11.65 5.28 9.84
CA GLY A 34 -11.24 4.94 8.46
C GLY A 34 -9.74 4.69 8.27
N MET A 35 -8.89 5.25 9.11
CA MET A 35 -7.45 5.18 8.94
C MET A 35 -6.76 4.29 9.97
N ASN A 36 -6.13 3.20 9.51
CA ASN A 36 -5.25 2.34 10.35
C ASN A 36 -5.90 1.76 11.59
N THR A 37 -7.15 1.40 11.52
CA THR A 37 -7.79 0.77 12.67
C THR A 37 -7.28 -0.65 12.86
N VAL A 38 -7.31 -1.09 14.09
CA VAL A 38 -7.15 -2.51 14.47
C VAL A 38 -8.00 -3.39 13.57
N LYS A 39 -9.24 -2.97 13.30
CA LYS A 39 -10.20 -3.67 12.44
C LYS A 39 -9.64 -3.83 11.01
N THR A 40 -9.16 -2.76 10.38
CA THR A 40 -8.61 -2.79 9.02
C THR A 40 -7.40 -3.73 8.94
N THR A 41 -6.50 -3.64 9.91
CA THR A 41 -5.31 -4.50 9.97
C THR A 41 -5.69 -5.98 10.11
N ILE A 42 -6.67 -6.30 10.96
CA ILE A 42 -7.15 -7.68 11.19
C ILE A 42 -7.87 -8.21 9.94
N GLU A 43 -8.76 -7.42 9.33
CA GLU A 43 -9.50 -7.81 8.14
C GLU A 43 -8.54 -8.06 6.96
N TYR A 44 -7.58 -7.19 6.76
CA TYR A 44 -6.57 -7.42 5.72
C TYR A 44 -5.69 -8.64 6.02
N THR A 45 -5.34 -8.90 7.27
CA THR A 45 -4.60 -10.10 7.66
C THR A 45 -5.37 -11.36 7.27
N LYS A 46 -6.67 -11.39 7.55
CA LYS A 46 -7.55 -12.50 7.15
C LYS A 46 -7.62 -12.65 5.62
N TYR A 47 -7.76 -11.52 4.92
CA TYR A 47 -7.74 -11.50 3.46
C TYR A 47 -6.41 -12.00 2.90
N HIS A 48 -5.29 -11.45 3.37
CA HIS A 48 -3.95 -11.79 2.90
C HIS A 48 -3.64 -13.29 3.02
N ASN A 49 -4.15 -13.95 4.07
CA ASN A 49 -3.99 -15.39 4.27
C ASN A 49 -4.88 -16.25 3.36
N LYS A 50 -5.92 -15.67 2.76
CA LYS A 50 -6.92 -16.38 1.95
C LYS A 50 -6.97 -15.94 0.49
N LYS A 51 -6.18 -14.89 0.11
CA LYS A 51 -6.23 -14.34 -1.25
C LYS A 51 -6.05 -15.43 -2.30
N ASN A 52 -6.77 -15.31 -3.40
CA ASN A 52 -6.75 -16.25 -4.51
C ASN A 52 -6.34 -15.58 -5.82
N GLU A 53 -6.19 -16.35 -6.88
CA GLU A 53 -5.79 -15.84 -8.20
C GLU A 53 -6.83 -14.93 -8.84
N SER A 54 -8.12 -15.08 -8.52
CA SER A 54 -9.18 -14.23 -9.06
C SER A 54 -9.05 -12.78 -8.61
N ASP A 55 -8.52 -12.55 -7.40
CA ASP A 55 -8.32 -11.22 -6.87
C ASP A 55 -7.22 -10.47 -7.63
N GLU A 56 -6.24 -11.20 -8.16
CA GLU A 56 -5.15 -10.62 -8.96
C GLU A 56 -5.68 -9.89 -10.21
N PHE A 57 -6.71 -10.44 -10.86
CA PHE A 57 -7.36 -9.77 -11.98
C PHE A 57 -7.98 -8.42 -11.57
N LEU A 58 -8.64 -8.36 -10.41
CA LEU A 58 -9.26 -7.15 -9.90
C LEU A 58 -8.21 -6.08 -9.58
N PHE A 59 -7.10 -6.45 -8.95
CA PHE A 59 -6.00 -5.52 -8.67
C PHE A 59 -5.32 -5.00 -9.93
N LYS A 60 -5.10 -5.85 -10.94
CA LYS A 60 -4.56 -5.44 -12.23
C LYS A 60 -5.49 -4.45 -12.93
N ARG A 61 -6.79 -4.73 -12.93
CA ARG A 61 -7.80 -3.84 -13.48
C ARG A 61 -7.76 -2.47 -12.80
N ALA A 62 -7.81 -2.42 -11.47
CA ALA A 62 -7.80 -1.18 -10.71
C ALA A 62 -6.50 -0.38 -10.92
N ALA A 63 -5.34 -1.04 -10.92
CA ALA A 63 -4.07 -0.37 -11.22
C ALA A 63 -4.05 0.24 -12.62
N ASN A 64 -4.56 -0.48 -13.63
CA ASN A 64 -4.67 0.03 -14.99
C ASN A 64 -5.60 1.26 -15.06
N GLU A 65 -6.75 1.21 -14.41
CA GLU A 65 -7.71 2.34 -14.36
C GLU A 65 -7.04 3.57 -13.74
N VAL A 66 -6.37 3.43 -12.60
CA VAL A 66 -5.68 4.54 -11.90
C VAL A 66 -4.53 5.10 -12.72
N ILE A 67 -3.75 4.26 -13.40
CA ILE A 67 -2.65 4.70 -14.26
C ILE A 67 -3.19 5.50 -15.44
N ASN A 68 -4.25 5.03 -16.09
CA ASN A 68 -4.86 5.72 -17.21
C ASN A 68 -5.45 7.07 -16.81
N ILE A 69 -6.14 7.17 -15.68
CA ILE A 69 -6.64 8.45 -15.15
C ILE A 69 -5.51 9.48 -15.00
N GLN A 70 -4.34 9.06 -14.51
CA GLN A 70 -3.18 9.94 -14.38
C GLN A 70 -2.60 10.34 -15.73
N ILE A 71 -2.50 9.42 -16.68
CA ILE A 71 -2.02 9.69 -18.04
C ILE A 71 -2.96 10.66 -18.76
N ASP A 72 -4.26 10.45 -18.68
CA ASP A 72 -5.29 11.30 -19.29
C ASP A 72 -5.31 12.71 -18.68
N ALA A 73 -4.96 12.82 -17.40
CA ALA A 73 -4.73 14.10 -16.72
C ALA A 73 -3.39 14.77 -17.07
N GLY A 74 -2.56 14.17 -17.92
CA GLY A 74 -1.28 14.73 -18.35
C GLY A 74 -0.11 14.50 -17.39
N ILE A 75 -0.21 13.55 -16.46
CA ILE A 75 0.89 13.18 -15.56
C ILE A 75 1.97 12.43 -16.37
N ASP A 76 3.22 12.88 -16.27
CA ASP A 76 4.34 12.31 -17.01
C ASP A 76 4.82 10.97 -16.44
N VAL A 77 4.83 10.84 -15.11
CA VAL A 77 5.28 9.65 -14.38
C VAL A 77 4.19 9.21 -13.40
N PRO A 78 3.21 8.41 -13.86
CA PRO A 78 2.13 7.93 -13.00
C PRO A 78 2.61 6.93 -11.95
N THR A 79 1.78 6.68 -10.93
CA THR A 79 1.98 5.65 -9.90
C THR A 79 0.98 4.52 -10.09
N ASP A 80 1.23 3.38 -9.43
CA ASP A 80 0.27 2.26 -9.33
C ASP A 80 -0.94 2.57 -8.42
N GLY A 81 -0.98 3.79 -7.85
CA GLY A 81 -2.03 4.23 -6.93
C GLY A 81 -2.02 3.52 -5.58
N GLU A 82 -1.01 2.72 -5.29
CA GLU A 82 -0.93 1.87 -4.08
C GLU A 82 -2.16 0.96 -3.91
N ILE A 83 -2.78 0.58 -5.01
CA ILE A 83 -4.08 -0.12 -5.06
C ILE A 83 -4.07 -1.43 -4.27
N ARG A 84 -2.93 -2.11 -4.18
CA ARG A 84 -2.78 -3.39 -3.46
C ARG A 84 -2.61 -3.24 -1.96
N ARG A 85 -2.42 -2.02 -1.46
CA ARG A 85 -1.98 -1.76 -0.10
C ARG A 85 -3.13 -1.30 0.77
N GLU A 86 -3.37 -2.02 1.87
CA GLU A 86 -4.27 -1.56 2.93
C GLU A 86 -3.65 -0.39 3.71
N ASN A 87 -2.32 -0.42 3.79
CA ASN A 87 -1.49 0.57 4.43
C ASN A 87 -0.11 0.55 3.76
N TYR A 88 0.42 1.72 3.41
CA TYR A 88 1.67 1.81 2.65
C TYR A 88 2.91 1.30 3.41
N ILE A 89 2.86 1.20 4.74
CA ILE A 89 3.92 0.64 5.58
C ILE A 89 3.68 -0.85 5.81
N HIS A 90 2.50 -1.20 6.34
CA HIS A 90 2.18 -2.57 6.73
C HIS A 90 2.28 -3.54 5.57
N TYR A 91 1.83 -3.13 4.38
CA TYR A 91 1.91 -3.93 3.17
C TYR A 91 3.33 -4.48 2.94
N HIS A 92 4.35 -3.64 3.05
CA HIS A 92 5.73 -4.04 2.86
C HIS A 92 6.24 -4.92 4.01
N CYS A 93 5.88 -4.58 5.25
CA CYS A 93 6.29 -5.34 6.44
C CYS A 93 5.74 -6.77 6.45
N ARG A 94 4.59 -7.04 5.78
CA ARG A 94 4.02 -8.40 5.69
C ARG A 94 4.88 -9.39 4.90
N TYR A 95 5.79 -8.89 4.10
CA TYR A 95 6.73 -9.70 3.31
C TYR A 95 8.10 -9.84 3.96
N LEU A 96 8.26 -9.33 5.17
CA LEU A 96 9.44 -9.51 6.01
C LEU A 96 9.09 -10.43 7.18
N ASP A 97 10.04 -11.30 7.54
CA ASP A 97 9.94 -12.06 8.78
C ASP A 97 10.22 -11.16 9.99
N GLY A 98 9.69 -11.53 11.13
CA GLY A 98 9.92 -10.81 12.37
C GLY A 98 8.77 -9.92 12.82
N PHE A 99 7.85 -9.55 11.92
CA PHE A 99 6.65 -8.78 12.23
C PHE A 99 5.47 -9.67 12.62
N ASP A 100 4.78 -9.32 13.70
CA ASP A 100 3.56 -10.00 14.18
C ASP A 100 2.33 -9.11 13.91
N PHE A 101 1.49 -9.55 12.99
CA PHE A 101 0.22 -8.91 12.62
C PHE A 101 -0.99 -9.51 13.33
N ASN A 102 -0.80 -10.53 14.15
CA ASN A 102 -1.87 -11.19 14.89
C ASN A 102 -2.02 -10.63 16.32
N ASN A 103 -0.91 -10.18 16.91
CA ASN A 103 -0.88 -9.63 18.26
C ASN A 103 -0.35 -8.19 18.18
N LEU A 104 -1.27 -7.25 17.94
CA LEU A 104 -0.97 -5.83 17.80
C LEU A 104 -0.63 -5.22 19.16
N GLU A 105 0.27 -4.23 19.18
CA GLU A 105 0.61 -3.44 20.36
C GLU A 105 0.02 -2.04 20.29
N HIS A 106 -0.61 -1.62 21.39
CA HIS A 106 -1.10 -0.25 21.53
C HIS A 106 0.06 0.73 21.61
N ARG A 107 -0.03 1.80 20.84
CA ARG A 107 0.98 2.87 20.78
C ARG A 107 0.32 4.24 20.77
N VAL A 108 0.95 5.15 21.49
CA VAL A 108 0.66 6.58 21.46
C VAL A 108 1.77 7.26 20.68
N LEU A 109 1.43 7.93 19.60
CA LEU A 109 2.36 8.54 18.67
C LEU A 109 2.15 10.07 18.61
N ARG A 110 3.18 10.79 18.17
CA ARG A 110 3.13 12.24 17.96
C ARG A 110 2.65 12.99 19.20
N ASP A 111 3.29 12.72 20.36
CA ASP A 111 3.01 13.38 21.64
C ASP A 111 1.52 13.30 22.07
N GLY A 112 0.89 12.16 21.83
CA GLY A 112 -0.51 11.92 22.19
C GLY A 112 -1.55 12.31 21.13
N ALA A 113 -1.13 12.82 19.98
CA ALA A 113 -2.05 13.22 18.92
C ALA A 113 -2.64 12.03 18.14
N TYR A 114 -2.07 10.84 18.29
CA TYR A 114 -2.50 9.65 17.57
C TYR A 114 -2.29 8.38 18.40
N GLU A 115 -3.37 7.67 18.66
CA GLU A 115 -3.36 6.38 19.35
C GLU A 115 -3.81 5.27 18.39
N THR A 116 -3.06 4.18 18.37
CA THR A 116 -3.39 3.04 17.49
C THR A 116 -2.77 1.75 18.01
N SER A 117 -3.21 0.63 17.46
CA SER A 117 -2.57 -0.66 17.67
C SER A 117 -1.84 -1.09 16.40
N LEU A 118 -0.55 -1.32 16.51
CA LEU A 118 0.37 -1.56 15.43
C LEU A 118 0.94 -2.98 15.46
N PRO A 119 1.33 -3.55 14.30
CA PRO A 119 2.10 -4.79 14.26
C PRO A 119 3.39 -4.65 15.07
N ALA A 120 3.74 -5.68 15.80
CA ALA A 120 4.92 -5.68 16.65
C ALA A 120 6.11 -6.44 16.04
N ILE A 121 7.33 -5.95 16.25
CA ILE A 121 8.55 -6.67 15.91
C ILE A 121 8.86 -7.66 17.01
N ARG A 122 8.70 -8.95 16.77
CA ARG A 122 8.90 -10.02 17.78
C ARG A 122 10.17 -10.82 17.58
N LYS A 123 10.80 -10.73 16.42
CA LYS A 123 12.00 -11.49 16.06
C LYS A 123 12.91 -10.63 15.20
N LYS A 124 14.12 -11.14 14.94
CA LYS A 124 15.04 -10.51 13.96
C LYS A 124 14.32 -10.34 12.62
N ILE A 125 14.35 -9.13 12.09
CA ILE A 125 13.82 -8.83 10.77
C ILE A 125 14.72 -9.51 9.73
N SER A 126 14.11 -10.28 8.84
CA SER A 126 14.81 -10.91 7.73
C SER A 126 13.90 -10.98 6.49
N HIS A 127 14.52 -11.23 5.35
CA HIS A 127 13.80 -11.40 4.10
C HIS A 127 13.05 -12.74 4.10
N SER A 128 11.75 -12.72 3.83
CA SER A 128 10.90 -13.93 3.80
C SER A 128 11.09 -14.81 2.56
N GLY A 129 11.93 -14.42 1.61
CA GLY A 129 12.06 -15.09 0.31
C GLY A 129 10.97 -14.69 -0.72
N LYS A 130 9.99 -13.89 -0.33
CA LYS A 130 8.89 -13.47 -1.21
C LYS A 130 9.17 -12.08 -1.78
N PHE A 131 9.22 -11.98 -3.12
CA PHE A 131 9.41 -10.73 -3.86
C PHE A 131 8.07 -10.25 -4.43
N TYR A 132 7.36 -9.46 -3.70
CA TYR A 132 6.07 -8.91 -4.14
C TYR A 132 6.23 -7.61 -4.94
N SER A 133 7.10 -6.71 -4.50
CA SER A 133 7.24 -5.37 -5.08
C SER A 133 7.71 -5.37 -6.53
N SER A 134 8.58 -6.32 -6.91
CA SER A 134 8.98 -6.48 -8.31
C SER A 134 7.80 -6.89 -9.19
N ASN A 135 6.96 -7.80 -8.74
CA ASN A 135 5.77 -8.23 -9.48
C ASN A 135 4.73 -7.12 -9.58
N ASP A 136 4.52 -6.35 -8.52
CA ASP A 136 3.62 -5.21 -8.52
C ASP A 136 4.10 -4.13 -9.49
N PHE A 137 5.40 -3.81 -9.46
CA PHE A 137 6.01 -2.86 -10.38
C PHE A 137 5.92 -3.33 -11.84
N ILE A 138 6.28 -4.58 -12.13
CA ILE A 138 6.21 -5.15 -13.49
C ILE A 138 4.78 -5.10 -14.01
N SER A 139 3.80 -5.47 -13.17
CA SER A 139 2.38 -5.39 -13.50
C SER A 139 1.95 -3.97 -13.81
N ALA A 140 2.28 -3.00 -12.96
CA ALA A 140 1.95 -1.59 -13.17
C ALA A 140 2.63 -1.03 -14.43
N GLN A 141 3.92 -1.31 -14.63
CA GLN A 141 4.66 -0.85 -15.81
C GLN A 141 4.07 -1.40 -17.12
N SER A 142 3.43 -2.58 -17.09
CA SER A 142 2.80 -3.14 -18.29
C SER A 142 1.60 -2.34 -18.81
N PHE A 143 1.01 -1.47 -17.97
CA PHE A 143 -0.12 -0.61 -18.33
C PHE A 143 0.28 0.76 -18.85
N SER A 144 1.57 1.09 -18.87
CA SER A 144 2.04 2.41 -19.30
C SER A 144 3.27 2.32 -20.20
N LYS A 145 3.29 3.15 -21.25
CA LYS A 145 4.50 3.41 -22.05
C LYS A 145 5.46 4.37 -21.35
N ASN A 146 4.95 5.17 -20.41
CA ASN A 146 5.74 6.06 -19.58
C ASN A 146 6.33 5.29 -18.39
N PRO A 147 7.47 5.75 -17.84
CA PRO A 147 7.98 5.19 -16.59
C PRO A 147 6.94 5.29 -15.47
N ILE A 148 6.80 4.25 -14.69
CA ILE A 148 5.96 4.22 -13.49
C ILE A 148 6.80 4.54 -12.26
N LYS A 149 6.29 5.39 -11.36
CA LYS A 149 6.87 5.57 -10.04
C LYS A 149 6.28 4.55 -9.07
N PHE A 150 7.14 3.79 -8.43
CA PHE A 150 6.75 2.87 -7.36
C PHE A 150 7.20 3.43 -6.01
N THR A 151 6.27 3.64 -5.08
CA THR A 151 6.54 4.20 -3.76
C THR A 151 6.91 3.12 -2.77
N ILE A 152 7.93 3.36 -1.94
CA ILE A 152 8.38 2.44 -0.89
C ILE A 152 8.65 3.28 0.37
N PRO A 153 8.14 2.89 1.55
CA PRO A 153 8.47 3.57 2.80
C PRO A 153 9.95 3.35 3.16
N GLY A 154 10.56 4.36 3.73
CA GLY A 154 11.92 4.23 4.27
C GLY A 154 11.96 3.30 5.49
N PRO A 155 13.10 2.66 5.79
CA PRO A 155 13.22 1.72 6.89
C PRO A 155 12.92 2.36 8.25
N LEU A 156 13.31 3.61 8.48
CA LEU A 156 12.99 4.33 9.71
C LEU A 156 11.47 4.51 9.88
N THR A 157 10.76 4.83 8.80
CA THR A 157 9.30 4.95 8.83
C THR A 157 8.66 3.61 9.20
N CYS A 158 9.14 2.50 8.64
CA CYS A 158 8.67 1.17 9.00
C CYS A 158 8.87 0.88 10.50
N LEU A 159 10.03 1.21 11.07
CA LEU A 159 10.33 1.00 12.49
C LEU A 159 9.50 1.88 13.43
N LEU A 160 9.17 3.10 13.04
CA LEU A 160 8.35 4.02 13.85
C LEU A 160 6.87 3.60 13.94
N TYR A 161 6.35 2.98 12.88
CA TYR A 161 4.96 2.53 12.78
C TYR A 161 4.79 1.02 12.92
N THR A 162 5.81 0.34 13.41
CA THR A 162 5.80 -1.05 13.88
C THR A 162 6.66 -1.10 15.12
N SER A 163 6.20 -1.61 16.18
CA SER A 163 6.94 -1.56 17.44
C SER A 163 7.78 -2.80 17.73
#